data_7907a7a401a245659ac6abf3a2cd81b2
#
_entry.id   7907a7a401a245659ac6abf3a2cd81b2
#
_cell.length_a   1.000
_cell.length_b   1.000
_cell.length_c   1.000
_cell.angle_alpha   90.00
_cell.angle_beta   90.00
_cell.angle_gamma   90.00
#
_symmetry.space_group_name_H-M   'P 1'
#
loop_
_entity.id
_entity.type
_entity.pdbx_description
1 polymer ?
#
loop_
_entity_poly.entity_id
_entity_poly.type
_entity_poly.pdbx_seq_one_letter_code
_entity_poly.pdbx_strand_id
1 'polypeptide(L)'
;MDKRVILAVAGSGKTYHICHMIDPSKRNLLLAFTNENIHNIRNELCDAFGSVPELTTVMTYDSFVYRHLINPYEPSIAEHFNCLSFVSNGICTIDPPPKQISTSRGRIIANRRYTPKDKLEHYITKSKQYYCATLSELAMQVKKGSESLVKRAAARLNLFCDQIFIDEFQDFREHDFDLIIELSKHLNSVLLVGDYYQHSVSGTNNSGKPFKIKKNEVCYNDFVATLKSAGFEVDEETLRKSRRCTTSVCNYVKEKLGIQIESANDAQGEVLWCDDSAEAILDNPDILKLVIQKAADYKFNAMNWSYSKGDTFSSVCVILTDKFDNMDDEEFTTKGIATSTINKLYVAMTRSKGNLYLMKSSTFKKIKDAYIIK
;
A
#
# COMPACT_ATOMS: atom_id res chain seq x y z
N MET A 1 -12.81 14.27 -19.06
CA MET A 1 -12.49 13.56 -17.80
C MET A 1 -11.01 13.28 -17.80
N ASP A 2 -10.32 13.74 -16.78
CA ASP A 2 -8.88 13.55 -16.64
C ASP A 2 -8.65 12.37 -15.67
N LYS A 3 -8.23 11.22 -16.22
CA LYS A 3 -7.96 9.99 -15.45
C LYS A 3 -6.53 9.58 -15.69
N ARG A 4 -5.70 9.80 -14.70
CA ARG A 4 -4.27 9.53 -14.79
C ARG A 4 -3.78 8.64 -13.67
N VAL A 5 -2.86 7.77 -14.00
CA VAL A 5 -2.08 6.98 -13.03
C VAL A 5 -0.61 7.28 -13.24
N ILE A 6 0.10 7.62 -12.18
CA ILE A 6 1.56 7.75 -12.19
C ILE A 6 2.14 6.53 -11.47
N LEU A 7 2.87 5.70 -12.21
CA LEU A 7 3.61 4.57 -11.67
C LEU A 7 5.00 5.05 -11.24
N ALA A 8 5.23 5.00 -9.96
CA ALA A 8 6.40 5.55 -9.32
C ALA A 8 7.35 4.44 -8.84
N VAL A 9 8.59 4.80 -8.55
CA VAL A 9 9.55 3.94 -7.86
C VAL A 9 9.74 4.38 -6.40
N ALA A 10 10.40 3.54 -5.60
CA ALA A 10 10.72 3.85 -4.21
C ALA A 10 11.56 5.13 -4.11
N GLY A 11 11.14 6.03 -3.21
CA GLY A 11 11.87 7.28 -2.94
C GLY A 11 11.80 8.33 -4.05
N SER A 12 10.91 8.20 -5.03
CA SER A 12 10.77 9.17 -6.13
C SER A 12 10.08 10.49 -5.72
N GLY A 13 9.52 10.56 -4.51
CA GLY A 13 8.83 11.77 -4.04
C GLY A 13 7.35 11.82 -4.45
N LYS A 14 6.63 10.69 -4.38
CA LYS A 14 5.20 10.58 -4.70
C LYS A 14 4.35 11.65 -4.02
N THR A 15 4.41 11.69 -2.68
CA THR A 15 3.64 12.64 -1.86
C THR A 15 4.00 14.10 -2.19
N TYR A 16 5.30 14.40 -2.32
CA TYR A 16 5.78 15.70 -2.79
C TYR A 16 5.15 16.08 -4.13
N HIS A 17 5.19 15.16 -5.10
CA HIS A 17 4.66 15.41 -6.45
C HIS A 17 3.15 15.71 -6.42
N ILE A 18 2.36 14.90 -5.70
CA ILE A 18 0.91 15.13 -5.55
C ILE A 18 0.63 16.51 -4.95
N CYS A 19 1.30 16.85 -3.84
CA CYS A 19 1.06 18.10 -3.13
C CYS A 19 1.44 19.34 -3.95
N HIS A 20 2.45 19.23 -4.85
CA HIS A 20 2.87 20.33 -5.73
C HIS A 20 2.10 20.39 -7.06
N MET A 21 1.29 19.36 -7.38
CA MET A 21 0.43 19.34 -8.56
C MET A 21 -0.96 19.95 -8.31
N ILE A 22 -1.38 20.09 -7.06
CA ILE A 22 -2.70 20.63 -6.78
C ILE A 22 -2.80 22.10 -7.22
N ASP A 23 -3.94 22.48 -7.74
CA ASP A 23 -4.31 23.86 -7.93
C ASP A 23 -5.06 24.34 -6.67
N PRO A 24 -4.49 25.25 -5.85
CA PRO A 24 -5.11 25.67 -4.61
C PRO A 24 -6.43 26.43 -4.80
N SER A 25 -6.73 26.88 -6.03
CA SER A 25 -8.01 27.52 -6.38
C SER A 25 -9.12 26.51 -6.65
N LYS A 26 -8.82 25.22 -6.76
CA LYS A 26 -9.77 24.13 -6.98
C LYS A 26 -10.09 23.39 -5.69
N ARG A 27 -11.25 22.74 -5.69
CA ARG A 27 -11.69 21.88 -4.58
C ARG A 27 -11.04 20.52 -4.74
N ASN A 28 -9.92 20.34 -4.01
CA ASN A 28 -9.10 19.14 -4.05
C ASN A 28 -9.46 18.18 -2.92
N LEU A 29 -9.44 16.88 -3.22
CA LEU A 29 -9.58 15.81 -2.26
C LEU A 29 -8.37 14.88 -2.35
N LEU A 30 -7.53 14.89 -1.32
CA LEU A 30 -6.33 14.07 -1.23
C LEU A 30 -6.59 12.89 -0.29
N LEU A 31 -6.37 11.70 -0.80
CA LEU A 31 -6.65 10.44 -0.11
C LEU A 31 -5.36 9.62 0.07
N ALA A 32 -5.23 8.99 1.22
CA ALA A 32 -4.21 7.99 1.50
C ALA A 32 -4.78 6.91 2.45
N PHE A 33 -3.99 5.84 2.72
CA PHE A 33 -4.53 4.68 3.45
C PHE A 33 -4.32 4.75 4.95
N THR A 34 -3.26 5.43 5.42
CA THR A 34 -2.90 5.49 6.83
C THR A 34 -2.96 6.92 7.36
N ASN A 35 -3.16 7.06 8.68
CA ASN A 35 -3.10 8.36 9.33
C ASN A 35 -1.71 8.99 9.23
N GLU A 36 -0.66 8.18 9.18
CA GLU A 36 0.71 8.65 8.97
C GLU A 36 0.87 9.28 7.58
N ASN A 37 0.38 8.63 6.52
CA ASN A 37 0.40 9.22 5.18
C ASN A 37 -0.42 10.51 5.10
N ILE A 38 -1.56 10.59 5.82
CA ILE A 38 -2.35 11.83 5.93
C ILE A 38 -1.55 12.94 6.60
N HIS A 39 -0.80 12.61 7.66
CA HIS A 39 0.06 13.58 8.34
C HIS A 39 1.17 14.07 7.41
N ASN A 40 1.82 13.16 6.69
CA ASN A 40 2.86 13.49 5.71
C ASN A 40 2.34 14.39 4.58
N ILE A 41 1.15 14.10 4.03
CA ILE A 41 0.50 14.96 3.02
C ILE A 41 0.24 16.36 3.59
N ARG A 42 -0.26 16.47 4.81
CA ARG A 42 -0.54 17.77 5.43
C ARG A 42 0.72 18.58 5.68
N ASN A 43 1.79 17.95 6.15
CA ASN A 43 3.08 18.60 6.33
C ASN A 43 3.61 19.12 5.00
N GLU A 44 3.59 18.30 3.95
CA GLU A 44 4.05 18.67 2.61
C GLU A 44 3.24 19.84 2.02
N LEU A 45 1.91 19.86 2.24
CA LEU A 45 1.06 20.99 1.85
C LEU A 45 1.41 22.27 2.63
N CYS A 46 1.68 22.15 3.93
CA CYS A 46 2.13 23.28 4.74
C CYS A 46 3.48 23.81 4.28
N ASP A 47 4.42 22.92 3.92
CA ASP A 47 5.73 23.31 3.38
C ASP A 47 5.61 24.00 2.01
N ALA A 48 4.70 23.51 1.15
CA ALA A 48 4.48 24.06 -0.19
C ALA A 48 3.71 25.40 -0.21
N PHE A 49 2.70 25.56 0.67
CA PHE A 49 1.74 26.68 0.62
C PHE A 49 1.67 27.50 1.91
N GLY A 50 2.49 27.18 2.94
CA GLY A 50 2.42 27.80 4.26
C GLY A 50 1.30 27.26 5.16
N SER A 51 0.28 26.65 4.57
CA SER A 51 -0.84 25.95 5.27
C SER A 51 -1.52 25.01 4.29
N VAL A 52 -2.37 24.11 4.79
CA VAL A 52 -3.26 23.34 3.89
C VAL A 52 -4.20 24.32 3.19
N PRO A 53 -4.26 24.37 1.85
CA PRO A 53 -5.13 25.30 1.13
C PRO A 53 -6.61 25.11 1.52
N GLU A 54 -7.36 26.22 1.64
CA GLU A 54 -8.74 26.22 2.17
C GLU A 54 -9.69 25.28 1.41
N LEU A 55 -9.53 25.17 0.09
CA LEU A 55 -10.34 24.31 -0.75
C LEU A 55 -9.80 22.87 -0.85
N THR A 56 -8.78 22.53 -0.05
CA THR A 56 -8.16 21.19 -0.07
C THR A 56 -8.55 20.40 1.18
N THR A 57 -9.12 19.23 0.95
CA THR A 57 -9.48 18.27 2.02
C THR A 57 -8.55 17.06 1.95
N VAL A 58 -8.00 16.67 3.12
CA VAL A 58 -7.11 15.51 3.24
C VAL A 58 -7.73 14.51 4.22
N MET A 59 -7.97 13.27 3.78
CA MET A 59 -8.56 12.23 4.62
C MET A 59 -8.14 10.82 4.20
N THR A 60 -8.35 9.85 5.09
CA THR A 60 -8.10 8.44 4.75
C THR A 60 -9.12 7.92 3.74
N TYR A 61 -8.69 6.93 2.93
CA TYR A 61 -9.57 6.28 1.95
C TYR A 61 -10.84 5.69 2.60
N ASP A 62 -10.71 5.01 3.72
CA ASP A 62 -11.87 4.47 4.45
C ASP A 62 -12.84 5.57 4.92
N SER A 63 -12.30 6.70 5.42
CA SER A 63 -13.10 7.86 5.78
C SER A 63 -13.82 8.48 4.58
N PHE A 64 -13.15 8.51 3.42
CA PHE A 64 -13.74 8.95 2.16
C PHE A 64 -14.92 8.05 1.75
N VAL A 65 -14.71 6.74 1.69
CA VAL A 65 -15.79 5.82 1.30
C VAL A 65 -16.95 5.92 2.27
N TYR A 66 -16.69 5.94 3.57
CA TYR A 66 -17.74 6.10 4.57
C TYR A 66 -18.51 7.42 4.41
N ARG A 67 -17.83 8.57 4.43
CA ARG A 67 -18.44 9.89 4.45
C ARG A 67 -19.16 10.27 3.15
N HIS A 68 -18.66 9.78 2.02
CA HIS A 68 -19.16 10.21 0.72
C HIS A 68 -19.98 9.13 -0.02
N LEU A 69 -19.74 7.83 0.25
CA LEU A 69 -20.44 6.76 -0.43
C LEU A 69 -21.39 5.96 0.47
N ILE A 70 -21.14 5.85 1.77
CA ILE A 70 -21.97 5.03 2.66
C ILE A 70 -22.94 5.87 3.48
N ASN A 71 -22.43 6.74 4.35
CA ASN A 71 -23.25 7.50 5.31
C ASN A 71 -24.41 8.31 4.66
N PRO A 72 -24.19 9.06 3.54
CA PRO A 72 -25.29 9.79 2.89
C PRO A 72 -26.34 8.88 2.25
N TYR A 73 -26.04 7.61 2.09
CA TYR A 73 -26.90 6.63 1.41
C TYR A 73 -27.41 5.52 2.33
N GLU A 74 -27.30 5.67 3.65
CA GLU A 74 -27.82 4.69 4.61
C GLU A 74 -29.30 4.33 4.40
N PRO A 75 -30.20 5.26 4.03
CA PRO A 75 -31.57 4.88 3.69
C PRO A 75 -31.66 3.93 2.49
N SER A 76 -30.84 4.13 1.47
CA SER A 76 -30.78 3.22 0.29
C SER A 76 -30.12 1.88 0.63
N ILE A 77 -29.17 1.87 1.56
CA ILE A 77 -28.56 0.63 2.09
C ILE A 77 -29.61 -0.17 2.87
N ALA A 78 -30.38 0.48 3.75
CA ALA A 78 -31.45 -0.15 4.50
C ALA A 78 -32.51 -0.75 3.56
N GLU A 79 -32.94 -0.02 2.54
CA GLU A 79 -33.86 -0.48 1.51
C GLU A 79 -33.30 -1.71 0.78
N HIS A 80 -32.02 -1.69 0.38
CA HIS A 80 -31.36 -2.81 -0.32
C HIS A 80 -31.34 -4.10 0.50
N PHE A 81 -31.16 -4.02 1.81
CA PHE A 81 -31.16 -5.18 2.71
C PHE A 81 -32.53 -5.48 3.34
N ASN A 82 -33.58 -4.83 2.88
CA ASN A 82 -34.95 -4.99 3.42
C ASN A 82 -35.02 -4.82 4.95
N CYS A 83 -34.27 -3.88 5.49
CA CYS A 83 -34.27 -3.59 6.91
C CYS A 83 -34.82 -2.16 7.20
N LEU A 84 -35.24 -1.97 8.46
CA LEU A 84 -35.63 -0.63 8.92
C LEU A 84 -34.45 0.34 8.83
N SER A 85 -34.72 1.62 8.66
CA SER A 85 -33.70 2.64 8.68
C SER A 85 -32.88 2.58 9.98
N PHE A 86 -31.56 2.75 9.86
CA PHE A 86 -30.66 2.80 10.99
C PHE A 86 -29.68 3.97 10.82
N VAL A 87 -29.05 4.36 11.91
CA VAL A 87 -27.95 5.32 11.91
C VAL A 87 -26.71 4.59 12.39
N SER A 88 -25.64 4.68 11.60
CA SER A 88 -24.37 4.07 11.97
C SER A 88 -23.62 4.90 13.00
N ASN A 89 -22.73 4.25 13.75
CA ASN A 89 -21.83 4.88 14.73
C ASN A 89 -20.40 5.04 14.13
N GLY A 90 -20.29 5.21 12.81
CA GLY A 90 -19.01 5.37 12.12
C GLY A 90 -18.42 4.06 11.60
N ILE A 91 -17.09 3.99 11.55
CA ILE A 91 -16.32 2.88 11.02
C ILE A 91 -15.41 2.27 12.08
N CYS A 92 -14.99 1.02 11.87
CA CYS A 92 -13.99 0.35 12.71
C CYS A 92 -12.98 -0.42 11.84
N THR A 93 -11.76 -0.54 12.35
CA THR A 93 -10.64 -1.26 11.70
C THR A 93 -10.60 -2.75 12.04
N ILE A 94 -11.55 -3.25 12.82
CA ILE A 94 -11.67 -4.67 13.13
C ILE A 94 -12.06 -5.42 11.87
N ASP A 95 -11.38 -6.53 11.59
CA ASP A 95 -11.76 -7.37 10.45
C ASP A 95 -13.10 -8.08 10.71
N PRO A 96 -13.97 -8.17 9.68
CA PRO A 96 -15.19 -8.96 9.79
C PRO A 96 -14.87 -10.45 9.95
N PRO A 97 -15.75 -11.23 10.62
CA PRO A 97 -15.54 -12.67 10.78
C PRO A 97 -15.32 -13.37 9.44
N PRO A 98 -14.18 -14.05 9.22
CA PRO A 98 -13.92 -14.75 7.97
C PRO A 98 -14.86 -15.95 7.78
N LYS A 99 -15.12 -16.33 6.53
CA LYS A 99 -16.01 -17.47 6.18
C LYS A 99 -15.50 -18.78 6.78
N GLN A 100 -14.19 -18.94 6.87
CA GLN A 100 -13.54 -20.15 7.38
C GLN A 100 -12.47 -19.77 8.42
N ILE A 101 -12.27 -20.63 9.38
CA ILE A 101 -11.22 -20.49 10.41
C ILE A 101 -10.41 -21.79 10.51
N SER A 102 -9.13 -21.66 10.83
CA SER A 102 -8.27 -22.80 11.15
C SER A 102 -8.41 -23.16 12.63
N THR A 103 -8.62 -24.43 12.93
CA THR A 103 -8.59 -24.94 14.30
C THR A 103 -7.15 -25.09 14.79
N SER A 104 -6.97 -25.26 16.10
CA SER A 104 -5.66 -25.57 16.72
C SER A 104 -4.98 -26.82 16.16
N ARG A 105 -5.75 -27.71 15.53
CA ARG A 105 -5.25 -28.94 14.86
C ARG A 105 -5.05 -28.77 13.37
N GLY A 106 -5.05 -27.51 12.85
CA GLY A 106 -4.83 -27.21 11.42
C GLY A 106 -6.00 -27.55 10.48
N ARG A 107 -7.16 -27.98 11.01
CA ARG A 107 -8.36 -28.23 10.16
C ARG A 107 -9.07 -26.92 9.85
N ILE A 108 -9.46 -26.74 8.58
CA ILE A 108 -10.28 -25.60 8.15
C ILE A 108 -11.75 -25.96 8.34
N ILE A 109 -12.46 -25.15 9.10
CA ILE A 109 -13.90 -25.30 9.37
C ILE A 109 -14.66 -24.00 9.05
N ALA A 110 -15.97 -24.14 8.80
CA ALA A 110 -16.85 -22.98 8.65
C ALA A 110 -16.90 -22.17 9.96
N ASN A 111 -16.80 -20.85 9.84
CA ASN A 111 -16.91 -19.96 10.99
C ASN A 111 -18.37 -19.68 11.32
N ARG A 112 -18.84 -20.07 12.48
CA ARG A 112 -20.22 -19.82 12.94
C ARG A 112 -20.57 -18.34 13.12
N ARG A 113 -19.56 -17.47 13.22
CA ARG A 113 -19.75 -16.01 13.34
C ARG A 113 -19.83 -15.32 11.98
N TYR A 114 -19.57 -16.04 10.89
CA TYR A 114 -19.65 -15.47 9.56
C TYR A 114 -21.10 -15.18 9.19
N THR A 115 -21.34 -13.96 8.72
CA THR A 115 -22.63 -13.55 8.16
C THR A 115 -22.49 -13.47 6.62
N PRO A 116 -23.44 -14.02 5.84
CA PRO A 116 -23.43 -13.92 4.39
C PRO A 116 -23.53 -12.48 3.88
N LYS A 117 -23.00 -12.21 2.68
CA LYS A 117 -22.92 -10.88 2.06
C LYS A 117 -24.28 -10.26 1.66
N ASP A 118 -25.33 -11.06 1.60
CA ASP A 118 -26.71 -10.62 1.35
C ASP A 118 -27.40 -10.06 2.61
N LYS A 119 -26.69 -9.99 3.72
CA LYS A 119 -27.19 -9.45 5.01
C LYS A 119 -26.38 -8.24 5.45
N LEU A 120 -27.05 -7.22 5.99
CA LEU A 120 -26.41 -6.00 6.47
C LEU A 120 -25.37 -6.28 7.57
N GLU A 121 -25.62 -7.27 8.44
CA GLU A 121 -24.73 -7.67 9.52
C GLU A 121 -23.38 -8.22 9.04
N HIS A 122 -23.21 -8.48 7.74
CA HIS A 122 -21.89 -8.76 7.15
C HIS A 122 -21.01 -7.53 7.15
N TYR A 123 -21.60 -6.35 7.04
CA TYR A 123 -20.91 -5.07 6.84
C TYR A 123 -20.80 -4.22 8.10
N ILE A 124 -21.56 -4.55 9.14
CA ILE A 124 -21.61 -3.78 10.39
C ILE A 124 -21.39 -4.65 11.63
N THR A 125 -20.80 -4.04 12.66
CA THR A 125 -20.69 -4.62 14.00
C THR A 125 -22.01 -4.57 14.76
N LYS A 126 -22.09 -5.26 15.89
CA LYS A 126 -23.24 -5.15 16.82
C LYS A 126 -23.43 -3.72 17.36
N SER A 127 -22.33 -2.94 17.46
CA SER A 127 -22.34 -1.51 17.84
C SER A 127 -22.67 -0.57 16.69
N LYS A 128 -23.13 -1.09 15.54
CA LYS A 128 -23.50 -0.34 14.33
C LYS A 128 -22.34 0.43 13.69
N GLN A 129 -21.11 -0.04 13.80
CA GLN A 129 -19.97 0.51 13.08
C GLN A 129 -19.71 -0.33 11.84
N TYR A 130 -19.46 0.30 10.70
CA TYR A 130 -19.07 -0.42 9.49
C TYR A 130 -17.63 -0.92 9.58
N TYR A 131 -17.40 -2.15 9.08
CA TYR A 131 -16.05 -2.67 8.92
C TYR A 131 -15.34 -1.96 7.76
N CYS A 132 -14.20 -1.31 7.99
CA CYS A 132 -13.41 -0.66 6.94
C CYS A 132 -13.12 -1.60 5.76
N ALA A 133 -12.79 -2.86 6.05
CA ALA A 133 -12.47 -3.86 5.04
C ALA A 133 -13.61 -4.20 4.05
N THR A 134 -14.86 -3.82 4.34
CA THR A 134 -16.03 -4.15 3.50
C THR A 134 -16.76 -2.94 2.94
N LEU A 135 -16.30 -1.71 3.22
CA LEU A 135 -16.96 -0.48 2.75
C LEU A 135 -17.08 -0.41 1.24
N SER A 136 -15.99 -0.69 0.52
CA SER A 136 -15.97 -0.64 -0.94
C SER A 136 -16.84 -1.73 -1.56
N GLU A 137 -16.86 -2.93 -0.98
CA GLU A 137 -17.75 -4.01 -1.39
C GLU A 137 -19.23 -3.60 -1.23
N LEU A 138 -19.57 -3.03 -0.08
CA LEU A 138 -20.92 -2.54 0.20
C LEU A 138 -21.34 -1.46 -0.80
N ALA A 139 -20.48 -0.46 -1.06
CA ALA A 139 -20.75 0.60 -2.01
C ALA A 139 -21.04 0.08 -3.43
N MET A 140 -20.29 -0.95 -3.84
CA MET A 140 -20.44 -1.57 -5.16
C MET A 140 -21.72 -2.43 -5.29
N GLN A 141 -22.20 -3.01 -4.19
CA GLN A 141 -23.34 -3.92 -4.18
C GLN A 141 -24.68 -3.16 -4.23
N VAL A 142 -24.77 -2.00 -3.55
CA VAL A 142 -26.04 -1.29 -3.36
C VAL A 142 -26.50 -0.60 -4.63
N LYS A 143 -27.79 -0.82 -4.98
CA LYS A 143 -28.47 -0.20 -6.11
C LYS A 143 -29.83 0.31 -5.67
N LYS A 144 -30.31 1.36 -6.34
CA LYS A 144 -31.69 1.83 -6.24
C LYS A 144 -32.33 1.74 -7.63
N GLY A 145 -33.19 0.77 -7.84
CA GLY A 145 -33.65 0.40 -9.18
C GLY A 145 -32.48 -0.04 -10.07
N SER A 146 -32.33 0.59 -11.23
CA SER A 146 -31.21 0.32 -12.16
C SER A 146 -29.95 1.14 -11.87
N GLU A 147 -29.99 2.12 -10.95
CA GLU A 147 -28.88 3.03 -10.69
C GLU A 147 -28.02 2.57 -9.51
N SER A 148 -26.69 2.45 -9.74
CA SER A 148 -25.75 2.08 -8.69
C SER A 148 -25.53 3.23 -7.69
N LEU A 149 -25.27 2.89 -6.43
CA LEU A 149 -24.86 3.88 -5.41
C LEU A 149 -23.61 4.63 -5.85
N VAL A 150 -22.64 3.97 -6.47
CA VAL A 150 -21.39 4.56 -6.93
C VAL A 150 -21.64 5.70 -7.93
N LYS A 151 -22.53 5.50 -8.92
CA LYS A 151 -22.89 6.54 -9.89
C LYS A 151 -23.56 7.74 -9.22
N ARG A 152 -24.48 7.51 -8.29
CA ARG A 152 -25.14 8.57 -7.52
C ARG A 152 -24.14 9.36 -6.66
N ALA A 153 -23.21 8.64 -6.00
CA ALA A 153 -22.17 9.25 -5.19
C ALA A 153 -21.19 10.07 -6.04
N ALA A 154 -20.80 9.59 -7.22
CA ALA A 154 -19.96 10.36 -8.15
C ALA A 154 -20.64 11.64 -8.63
N ALA A 155 -21.93 11.58 -9.00
CA ALA A 155 -22.69 12.77 -9.39
C ALA A 155 -22.72 13.81 -8.26
N ARG A 156 -22.91 13.36 -7.01
CA ARG A 156 -22.86 14.25 -5.84
C ARG A 156 -21.46 14.79 -5.59
N LEU A 157 -20.41 13.97 -5.71
CA LEU A 157 -19.00 14.40 -5.52
C LEU A 157 -18.62 15.50 -6.50
N ASN A 158 -18.99 15.39 -7.76
CA ASN A 158 -18.71 16.40 -8.79
C ASN A 158 -19.31 17.80 -8.46
N LEU A 159 -20.31 17.90 -7.57
CA LEU A 159 -20.87 19.19 -7.17
C LEU A 159 -19.95 19.99 -6.23
N PHE A 160 -19.03 19.34 -5.51
CA PHE A 160 -18.18 20.01 -4.52
C PHE A 160 -16.71 19.55 -4.52
N CYS A 161 -16.33 18.69 -5.46
CA CYS A 161 -14.96 18.21 -5.65
C CYS A 161 -14.59 18.29 -7.12
N ASP A 162 -13.49 18.97 -7.43
CA ASP A 162 -13.02 19.13 -8.80
C ASP A 162 -11.97 18.09 -9.16
N GLN A 163 -11.12 17.72 -8.19
CA GLN A 163 -10.01 16.80 -8.39
C GLN A 163 -9.85 15.85 -7.20
N ILE A 164 -9.65 14.56 -7.48
CA ILE A 164 -9.34 13.54 -6.48
C ILE A 164 -7.95 13.00 -6.73
N PHE A 165 -7.10 13.03 -5.70
CA PHE A 165 -5.76 12.49 -5.70
C PHE A 165 -5.69 11.34 -4.70
N ILE A 166 -5.10 10.22 -5.11
CA ILE A 166 -4.93 9.04 -4.24
C ILE A 166 -3.47 8.66 -4.21
N ASP A 167 -2.84 8.83 -3.04
CA ASP A 167 -1.46 8.42 -2.79
C ASP A 167 -1.41 6.96 -2.34
N GLU A 168 -0.32 6.27 -2.68
CA GLU A 168 -0.05 4.86 -2.34
C GLU A 168 -1.16 3.91 -2.80
N PHE A 169 -1.72 4.13 -4.01
CA PHE A 169 -2.86 3.33 -4.50
C PHE A 169 -2.58 1.82 -4.59
N GLN A 170 -1.31 1.38 -4.56
CA GLN A 170 -0.96 -0.03 -4.48
C GLN A 170 -1.34 -0.70 -3.13
N ASP A 171 -1.76 0.09 -2.14
CA ASP A 171 -2.27 -0.43 -0.86
C ASP A 171 -3.78 -0.74 -0.89
N PHE A 172 -4.44 -0.56 -2.05
CA PHE A 172 -5.83 -0.95 -2.23
C PHE A 172 -6.06 -2.43 -1.92
N ARG A 173 -7.16 -2.68 -1.21
CA ARG A 173 -7.77 -4.01 -1.13
C ARG A 173 -8.55 -4.29 -2.42
N GLU A 174 -8.92 -5.53 -2.65
CA GLU A 174 -9.63 -5.98 -3.86
C GLU A 174 -10.78 -5.06 -4.29
N HIS A 175 -11.72 -4.82 -3.38
CA HIS A 175 -12.91 -4.02 -3.69
C HIS A 175 -12.62 -2.52 -3.74
N ASP A 176 -11.54 -2.05 -3.12
CA ASP A 176 -11.11 -0.64 -3.20
C ASP A 176 -10.70 -0.31 -4.62
N PHE A 177 -9.94 -1.20 -5.27
CA PHE A 177 -9.54 -1.04 -6.66
C PHE A 177 -10.76 -1.04 -7.59
N ASP A 178 -11.64 -2.04 -7.46
CA ASP A 178 -12.86 -2.14 -8.26
C ASP A 178 -13.75 -0.89 -8.08
N LEU A 179 -13.89 -0.39 -6.84
CA LEU A 179 -14.65 0.81 -6.53
C LEU A 179 -14.08 2.06 -7.21
N ILE A 180 -12.76 2.25 -7.13
CA ILE A 180 -12.12 3.43 -7.75
C ILE A 180 -12.21 3.36 -9.28
N ILE A 181 -12.03 2.19 -9.88
CA ILE A 181 -12.25 2.02 -11.32
C ILE A 181 -13.69 2.39 -11.71
N GLU A 182 -14.69 1.93 -10.97
CA GLU A 182 -16.09 2.25 -11.27
C GLU A 182 -16.39 3.74 -11.02
N LEU A 183 -15.95 4.27 -9.88
CA LEU A 183 -16.16 5.67 -9.50
C LEU A 183 -15.51 6.63 -10.53
N SER A 184 -14.29 6.31 -10.99
CA SER A 184 -13.56 7.12 -11.96
C SER A 184 -14.28 7.28 -13.29
N LYS A 185 -15.19 6.36 -13.67
CA LYS A 185 -15.99 6.48 -14.90
C LYS A 185 -16.93 7.69 -14.88
N HIS A 186 -17.24 8.19 -13.69
CA HIS A 186 -18.25 9.22 -13.46
C HIS A 186 -17.68 10.49 -12.81
N LEU A 187 -16.42 10.50 -12.40
CA LEU A 187 -15.74 11.66 -11.81
C LEU A 187 -15.07 12.54 -12.87
N ASN A 188 -14.93 13.83 -12.57
CA ASN A 188 -14.32 14.82 -13.48
C ASN A 188 -12.81 14.60 -13.63
N SER A 189 -12.09 14.44 -12.52
CA SER A 189 -10.65 14.23 -12.51
C SER A 189 -10.23 13.30 -11.38
N VAL A 190 -9.38 12.32 -11.70
CA VAL A 190 -8.80 11.36 -10.74
C VAL A 190 -7.35 11.12 -11.09
N LEU A 191 -6.46 11.36 -10.12
CA LEU A 191 -5.05 10.99 -10.20
C LEU A 191 -4.72 9.94 -9.15
N LEU A 192 -4.19 8.79 -9.58
CA LEU A 192 -3.64 7.75 -8.73
C LEU A 192 -2.11 7.82 -8.80
N VAL A 193 -1.43 7.75 -7.66
CA VAL A 193 0.03 7.66 -7.61
C VAL A 193 0.44 6.49 -6.71
N GLY A 194 1.37 5.66 -7.18
CA GLY A 194 1.82 4.52 -6.40
C GLY A 194 2.96 3.75 -7.03
N ASP A 195 3.52 2.81 -6.28
CA ASP A 195 4.64 1.96 -6.68
C ASP A 195 4.17 0.50 -6.78
N TYR A 196 4.07 -0.03 -8.00
CA TYR A 196 3.66 -1.42 -8.23
C TYR A 196 4.46 -2.41 -7.39
N TYR A 197 5.77 -2.21 -7.26
CA TYR A 197 6.65 -3.13 -6.53
C TYR A 197 6.60 -3.00 -5.01
N GLN A 198 5.83 -2.02 -4.49
CA GLN A 198 5.60 -1.88 -3.05
C GLN A 198 4.23 -2.40 -2.58
N HIS A 199 3.48 -3.08 -3.47
CA HIS A 199 2.23 -3.68 -3.04
C HIS A 199 2.46 -4.81 -2.02
N SER A 200 1.67 -4.82 -0.97
CA SER A 200 1.63 -5.91 0.00
C SER A 200 0.23 -6.50 0.03
N VAL A 201 0.07 -7.63 -0.63
CA VAL A 201 -1.18 -8.36 -0.59
C VAL A 201 -1.19 -9.20 0.68
N SER A 202 -1.69 -8.66 1.76
CA SER A 202 -1.88 -9.37 3.01
C SER A 202 -3.20 -8.96 3.65
N GLY A 203 -3.91 -9.89 4.22
CA GLY A 203 -5.13 -9.63 4.97
C GLY A 203 -6.19 -10.72 4.77
N THR A 204 -7.00 -10.87 5.78
CA THR A 204 -8.19 -11.70 5.75
C THR A 204 -9.20 -11.05 4.79
N ASN A 205 -9.83 -11.82 3.92
CA ASN A 205 -10.79 -11.36 2.91
C ASN A 205 -10.20 -10.52 1.74
N ASN A 206 -8.90 -10.57 1.51
CA ASN A 206 -8.27 -9.95 0.36
C ASN A 206 -7.77 -11.01 -0.61
N SER A 207 -8.33 -11.06 -1.84
CA SER A 207 -7.90 -11.98 -2.90
C SER A 207 -6.59 -11.59 -3.56
N GLY A 208 -6.14 -10.37 -3.31
CA GLY A 208 -4.94 -9.79 -3.88
C GLY A 208 -5.14 -9.01 -5.17
N LYS A 209 -6.36 -8.81 -5.66
CA LYS A 209 -6.61 -7.90 -6.78
C LYS A 209 -6.13 -6.47 -6.46
N PRO A 210 -5.58 -5.73 -7.43
CA PRO A 210 -5.37 -6.12 -8.84
C PRO A 210 -4.07 -6.90 -9.09
N PHE A 211 -3.27 -7.20 -8.06
CA PHE A 211 -1.94 -7.80 -8.18
C PHE A 211 -1.98 -9.34 -8.27
N LYS A 212 -3.14 -9.94 -8.00
CA LYS A 212 -3.40 -11.37 -8.18
C LYS A 212 -4.76 -11.60 -8.81
N ILE A 213 -4.82 -12.55 -9.75
CA ILE A 213 -6.06 -13.06 -10.30
C ILE A 213 -6.13 -14.55 -9.98
N LYS A 214 -7.08 -14.95 -9.13
CA LYS A 214 -7.16 -16.29 -8.55
C LYS A 214 -5.89 -16.58 -7.73
N LYS A 215 -5.03 -17.51 -8.21
CA LYS A 215 -3.74 -17.86 -7.58
C LYS A 215 -2.53 -17.29 -8.30
N ASN A 216 -2.72 -16.70 -9.47
CA ASN A 216 -1.63 -16.20 -10.33
C ASN A 216 -1.34 -14.74 -10.00
N GLU A 217 -0.07 -14.41 -9.90
CA GLU A 217 0.39 -13.03 -9.81
C GLU A 217 0.22 -12.34 -11.16
N VAL A 218 -0.21 -11.07 -11.13
CA VAL A 218 -0.33 -10.22 -12.32
C VAL A 218 1.01 -9.54 -12.51
N CYS A 219 1.64 -9.72 -13.66
CA CYS A 219 2.91 -9.06 -13.96
C CYS A 219 2.71 -7.55 -14.19
N TYR A 220 3.81 -6.80 -14.15
CA TYR A 220 3.78 -5.34 -14.32
C TYR A 220 3.07 -4.91 -15.61
N ASN A 221 3.40 -5.53 -16.75
CA ASN A 221 2.81 -5.18 -18.04
C ASN A 221 1.30 -5.46 -18.09
N ASP A 222 0.84 -6.56 -17.51
CA ASP A 222 -0.59 -6.90 -17.43
C ASP A 222 -1.33 -5.94 -16.49
N PHE A 223 -0.67 -5.49 -15.42
CA PHE A 223 -1.21 -4.47 -14.54
C PHE A 223 -1.39 -3.13 -15.25
N VAL A 224 -0.36 -2.68 -16.00
CA VAL A 224 -0.42 -1.48 -16.84
C VAL A 224 -1.54 -1.60 -17.87
N ALA A 225 -1.65 -2.75 -18.55
CA ALA A 225 -2.72 -3.01 -19.52
C ALA A 225 -4.11 -2.94 -18.87
N THR A 226 -4.25 -3.43 -17.64
CA THR A 226 -5.50 -3.34 -16.86
C THR A 226 -5.90 -1.89 -16.60
N LEU A 227 -4.96 -1.04 -16.19
CA LEU A 227 -5.20 0.39 -15.95
C LEU A 227 -5.60 1.12 -17.27
N LYS A 228 -4.88 0.86 -18.36
CA LYS A 228 -5.19 1.42 -19.68
C LYS A 228 -6.57 0.99 -20.16
N SER A 229 -6.94 -0.27 -19.98
CA SER A 229 -8.26 -0.79 -20.34
C SER A 229 -9.40 -0.19 -19.49
N ALA A 230 -9.10 0.23 -18.26
CA ALA A 230 -10.02 0.96 -17.39
C ALA A 230 -10.15 2.46 -17.77
N GLY A 231 -9.42 2.91 -18.78
CA GLY A 231 -9.50 4.26 -19.33
C GLY A 231 -8.57 5.27 -18.65
N PHE A 232 -7.54 4.81 -17.94
CA PHE A 232 -6.51 5.68 -17.40
C PHE A 232 -5.38 5.93 -18.38
N GLU A 233 -4.91 7.19 -18.43
CA GLU A 233 -3.59 7.50 -18.94
C GLU A 233 -2.54 7.05 -17.94
N VAL A 234 -1.61 6.18 -18.35
CA VAL A 234 -0.58 5.63 -17.46
C VAL A 234 0.75 6.29 -17.77
N ASP A 235 1.27 7.01 -16.78
CA ASP A 235 2.56 7.68 -16.81
C ASP A 235 3.59 6.83 -16.05
N GLU A 236 4.57 6.33 -16.75
CA GLU A 236 5.65 5.48 -16.25
C GLU A 236 6.99 6.24 -16.13
N GLU A 237 7.02 7.53 -16.54
CA GLU A 237 8.25 8.31 -16.68
C GLU A 237 8.44 9.38 -15.59
N THR A 238 7.37 10.07 -15.18
CA THR A 238 7.46 11.24 -14.28
C THR A 238 8.13 10.92 -12.94
N LEU A 239 7.86 9.76 -12.34
CA LEU A 239 8.39 9.35 -11.03
C LEU A 239 9.28 8.09 -11.12
N ARG A 240 10.03 7.95 -12.22
CA ARG A 240 10.94 6.83 -12.47
C ARG A 240 12.26 6.90 -11.69
N LYS A 241 12.63 8.08 -11.19
CA LYS A 241 13.91 8.29 -10.51
C LYS A 241 13.74 8.42 -8.99
N SER A 242 14.52 7.63 -8.25
CA SER A 242 14.60 7.72 -6.80
C SER A 242 15.45 8.93 -6.38
N ARG A 243 14.89 9.78 -5.55
CA ARG A 243 15.63 10.88 -4.88
C ARG A 243 16.26 10.43 -3.57
N ARG A 244 15.99 9.18 -3.16
CA ARG A 244 16.48 8.56 -1.93
C ARG A 244 17.70 7.70 -2.17
N CYS A 245 17.57 6.72 -3.04
CA CYS A 245 18.56 5.69 -3.25
C CYS A 245 19.74 6.22 -4.08
N THR A 246 20.96 5.82 -3.70
CA THR A 246 22.16 6.12 -4.48
C THR A 246 22.17 5.35 -5.79
N THR A 247 23.01 5.76 -6.73
CA THR A 247 23.16 5.09 -8.02
C THR A 247 23.56 3.62 -7.85
N SER A 248 24.46 3.31 -6.91
CA SER A 248 24.88 1.92 -6.63
C SER A 248 23.70 1.04 -6.16
N VAL A 249 22.87 1.56 -5.25
CA VAL A 249 21.66 0.83 -4.78
C VAL A 249 20.67 0.62 -5.91
N CYS A 250 20.39 1.66 -6.71
CA CYS A 250 19.47 1.54 -7.84
C CYS A 250 19.94 0.51 -8.88
N ASN A 251 21.24 0.57 -9.24
CA ASN A 251 21.81 -0.39 -10.20
C ASN A 251 21.76 -1.82 -9.67
N TYR A 252 22.06 -2.03 -8.39
CA TYR A 252 22.00 -3.34 -7.76
C TYR A 252 20.57 -3.90 -7.73
N VAL A 253 19.58 -3.08 -7.38
CA VAL A 253 18.16 -3.46 -7.42
C VAL A 253 17.73 -3.83 -8.84
N LYS A 254 18.13 -3.05 -9.83
CA LYS A 254 17.81 -3.30 -11.23
C LYS A 254 18.44 -4.63 -11.71
N GLU A 255 19.72 -4.84 -11.40
CA GLU A 255 20.46 -6.05 -11.79
C GLU A 255 19.89 -7.29 -11.12
N LYS A 256 19.73 -7.27 -9.78
CA LYS A 256 19.40 -8.48 -9.02
C LYS A 256 17.90 -8.77 -8.93
N LEU A 257 17.04 -7.74 -8.91
CA LEU A 257 15.60 -7.92 -8.82
C LEU A 257 14.84 -7.69 -10.12
N GLY A 258 15.49 -7.17 -11.17
CA GLY A 258 14.86 -6.85 -12.46
C GLY A 258 13.92 -5.65 -12.41
N ILE A 259 13.92 -4.87 -11.31
CA ILE A 259 13.03 -3.72 -11.11
C ILE A 259 13.68 -2.47 -11.68
N GLN A 260 13.00 -1.83 -12.66
CA GLN A 260 13.51 -0.62 -13.30
C GLN A 260 13.43 0.58 -12.36
N ILE A 261 14.57 0.99 -11.83
CA ILE A 261 14.73 2.14 -10.95
C ILE A 261 16.02 2.87 -11.31
N GLU A 262 15.98 4.18 -11.33
CA GLU A 262 17.13 5.05 -11.57
C GLU A 262 17.33 5.97 -10.36
N SER A 263 18.56 6.49 -10.16
CA SER A 263 18.82 7.47 -9.14
C SER A 263 18.72 8.89 -9.70
N ALA A 264 18.13 9.79 -8.91
CA ALA A 264 18.28 11.24 -9.03
C ALA A 264 19.05 11.80 -7.83
N ASN A 265 19.70 10.94 -7.04
CA ASN A 265 20.46 11.31 -5.86
C ASN A 265 21.96 11.21 -6.17
N ASP A 266 22.68 12.33 -6.00
CA ASP A 266 24.13 12.43 -6.20
C ASP A 266 24.93 11.99 -4.96
N ALA A 267 24.24 11.55 -3.88
CA ALA A 267 24.91 11.11 -2.66
C ALA A 267 25.79 9.88 -2.90
N GLN A 268 26.91 9.84 -2.24
CA GLN A 268 27.81 8.68 -2.22
C GLN A 268 27.19 7.58 -1.35
N GLY A 269 27.31 6.36 -1.79
CA GLY A 269 26.89 5.17 -1.05
C GLY A 269 27.02 3.91 -1.89
N GLU A 270 27.35 2.82 -1.23
CA GLU A 270 27.69 1.55 -1.86
C GLU A 270 26.77 0.42 -1.37
N VAL A 271 26.73 -0.67 -2.13
CA VAL A 271 26.15 -1.94 -1.70
C VAL A 271 27.28 -2.82 -1.21
N LEU A 272 27.28 -3.17 0.06
CA LEU A 272 28.37 -3.85 0.74
C LEU A 272 27.87 -5.14 1.37
N TRP A 273 28.51 -6.25 1.05
CA TRP A 273 28.32 -7.50 1.77
C TRP A 273 29.08 -7.44 3.08
N CYS A 274 28.43 -7.79 4.18
CA CYS A 274 28.98 -7.63 5.52
C CYS A 274 29.11 -8.95 6.30
N ASP A 275 29.19 -10.07 5.59
CA ASP A 275 29.29 -11.40 6.23
C ASP A 275 30.53 -11.53 7.11
N ASP A 276 31.68 -11.00 6.68
CA ASP A 276 32.94 -11.03 7.42
C ASP A 276 32.96 -10.05 8.61
N SER A 277 32.08 -9.03 8.61
CA SER A 277 31.95 -8.02 9.64
C SER A 277 30.56 -8.04 10.31
N ALA A 278 29.88 -9.17 10.27
CA ALA A 278 28.48 -9.31 10.67
C ALA A 278 28.22 -8.82 12.09
N GLU A 279 29.04 -9.21 13.07
CA GLU A 279 28.88 -8.81 14.47
C GLU A 279 29.07 -7.29 14.64
N ALA A 280 30.11 -6.71 14.00
CA ALA A 280 30.36 -5.27 14.06
C ALA A 280 29.18 -4.47 13.48
N ILE A 281 28.56 -4.95 12.40
CA ILE A 281 27.37 -4.33 11.82
C ILE A 281 26.15 -4.49 12.75
N LEU A 282 25.95 -5.67 13.35
CA LEU A 282 24.84 -5.89 14.28
C LEU A 282 24.95 -5.02 15.52
N ASP A 283 26.14 -4.82 16.04
CA ASP A 283 26.41 -4.02 17.25
C ASP A 283 26.38 -2.51 16.99
N ASN A 284 26.47 -2.06 15.74
CA ASN A 284 26.45 -0.64 15.41
C ASN A 284 25.02 -0.07 15.52
N PRO A 285 24.72 0.83 16.49
CA PRO A 285 23.39 1.39 16.68
C PRO A 285 22.93 2.34 15.56
N ASP A 286 23.85 2.91 14.80
CA ASP A 286 23.56 3.88 13.73
C ASP A 286 23.06 3.20 12.44
N ILE A 287 23.25 1.89 12.33
CA ILE A 287 22.78 1.10 11.21
C ILE A 287 21.50 0.36 11.63
N LEU A 288 20.36 0.68 11.01
CA LEU A 288 19.14 -0.08 11.22
C LEU A 288 19.22 -1.45 10.54
N LYS A 289 18.86 -2.51 11.25
CA LYS A 289 18.80 -3.88 10.71
C LYS A 289 17.39 -4.18 10.25
N LEU A 290 17.25 -4.54 8.99
CA LEU A 290 15.98 -4.92 8.41
C LEU A 290 15.90 -6.45 8.29
N VAL A 291 14.96 -7.05 9.03
CA VAL A 291 14.68 -8.49 9.05
C VAL A 291 13.34 -8.79 8.41
N ILE A 292 13.15 -10.00 7.88
CA ILE A 292 11.88 -10.31 7.21
C ILE A 292 10.68 -10.30 8.16
N GLN A 293 10.90 -10.70 9.43
CA GLN A 293 9.87 -10.78 10.48
C GLN A 293 10.51 -10.86 11.86
N LYS A 294 9.69 -10.64 12.92
CA LYS A 294 10.10 -10.80 14.33
C LYS A 294 11.26 -9.87 14.75
N ALA A 295 11.29 -8.65 14.23
CA ALA A 295 12.31 -7.67 14.60
C ALA A 295 12.38 -7.44 16.11
N ALA A 296 11.24 -7.51 16.83
CA ALA A 296 11.17 -7.32 18.26
C ALA A 296 11.85 -8.43 19.09
N ASP A 297 12.21 -9.57 18.48
CA ASP A 297 12.89 -10.66 19.17
C ASP A 297 14.40 -10.40 19.34
N TYR A 298 14.95 -9.34 18.72
CA TYR A 298 16.39 -9.06 18.69
C TYR A 298 16.79 -7.88 19.57
N LYS A 299 17.99 -7.96 20.15
CA LYS A 299 18.60 -6.92 21.03
C LYS A 299 19.09 -5.70 20.26
N PHE A 300 19.42 -5.84 18.98
CA PHE A 300 19.87 -4.74 18.13
C PHE A 300 18.67 -3.95 17.58
N ASN A 301 18.91 -2.71 17.15
CA ASN A 301 17.91 -1.87 16.51
C ASN A 301 17.45 -2.53 15.20
N ALA A 302 16.23 -3.08 15.18
CA ALA A 302 15.68 -3.81 14.05
C ALA A 302 14.25 -3.40 13.71
N MET A 303 13.91 -3.57 12.44
CA MET A 303 12.55 -3.41 11.91
C MET A 303 12.24 -4.52 10.89
N ASN A 304 10.97 -4.90 10.79
CA ASN A 304 10.58 -5.84 9.73
C ASN A 304 10.61 -5.16 8.35
N TRP A 305 11.00 -5.88 7.31
CA TRP A 305 11.11 -5.35 5.95
C TRP A 305 9.87 -4.55 5.51
N SER A 306 8.69 -5.11 5.72
CA SER A 306 7.43 -4.47 5.32
C SER A 306 7.04 -3.26 6.19
N TYR A 307 7.51 -3.19 7.42
CA TYR A 307 7.20 -2.06 8.31
C TYR A 307 8.09 -0.85 8.07
N SER A 308 9.19 -1.02 7.36
CA SER A 308 10.06 0.09 6.95
C SER A 308 9.49 0.91 5.76
N LYS A 309 8.31 0.54 5.25
CA LYS A 309 7.65 1.26 4.17
C LYS A 309 7.33 2.70 4.62
N GLY A 310 7.67 3.67 3.78
CA GLY A 310 7.56 5.10 4.11
C GLY A 310 8.85 5.70 4.65
N ASP A 311 9.59 4.98 5.48
CA ASP A 311 10.77 5.47 6.17
C ASP A 311 11.99 5.64 5.26
N THR A 312 12.96 6.41 5.80
CA THR A 312 14.24 6.66 5.14
C THR A 312 15.34 6.76 6.19
N PHE A 313 16.45 6.03 5.98
CA PHE A 313 17.57 5.93 6.91
C PHE A 313 18.88 6.30 6.23
N SER A 314 19.87 6.75 7.01
CA SER A 314 21.21 7.08 6.51
C SER A 314 21.89 5.86 5.91
N SER A 315 21.83 4.72 6.61
CA SER A 315 22.33 3.42 6.17
C SER A 315 21.47 2.31 6.74
N VAL A 316 21.32 1.21 6.02
CA VAL A 316 20.58 0.03 6.50
C VAL A 316 21.38 -1.24 6.25
N CYS A 317 21.18 -2.24 7.13
CA CYS A 317 21.63 -3.60 6.88
C CYS A 317 20.40 -4.50 6.65
N VAL A 318 20.30 -5.08 5.48
CA VAL A 318 19.23 -6.04 5.14
C VAL A 318 19.74 -7.45 5.41
N ILE A 319 19.16 -8.11 6.43
CA ILE A 319 19.41 -9.52 6.70
C ILE A 319 18.53 -10.34 5.75
N LEU A 320 19.18 -11.03 4.82
CA LEU A 320 18.53 -11.77 3.75
C LEU A 320 17.81 -13.03 4.28
N THR A 321 17.00 -13.63 3.44
CA THR A 321 16.48 -14.99 3.64
C THR A 321 17.22 -15.97 2.77
N ASP A 322 17.12 -17.27 3.07
CA ASP A 322 17.84 -18.36 2.34
C ASP A 322 17.66 -18.28 0.81
N LYS A 323 16.54 -17.71 0.35
CA LYS A 323 16.24 -17.55 -1.08
C LYS A 323 17.13 -16.53 -1.79
N PHE A 324 17.81 -15.69 -1.03
CA PHE A 324 18.64 -14.60 -1.53
C PHE A 324 20.11 -14.73 -1.08
N ASP A 325 20.49 -15.85 -0.44
CA ASP A 325 21.86 -16.05 0.07
C ASP A 325 22.93 -16.07 -1.03
N ASN A 326 22.53 -16.40 -2.26
CA ASN A 326 23.39 -16.38 -3.44
C ASN A 326 23.20 -15.14 -4.33
N MET A 327 22.65 -14.04 -3.78
CA MET A 327 22.38 -12.83 -4.55
C MET A 327 23.67 -12.09 -4.96
N ASP A 328 24.82 -12.44 -4.39
CA ASP A 328 26.16 -12.00 -4.81
C ASP A 328 26.64 -12.68 -6.11
N ASP A 329 26.09 -13.84 -6.48
CA ASP A 329 26.45 -14.53 -7.70
C ASP A 329 25.99 -13.76 -8.95
N GLU A 330 26.79 -13.75 -10.00
CA GLU A 330 26.43 -13.13 -11.29
C GLU A 330 25.21 -13.80 -11.93
N GLU A 331 25.09 -15.13 -11.77
CA GLU A 331 24.00 -15.92 -12.32
C GLU A 331 22.71 -15.90 -11.48
N PHE A 332 22.69 -15.12 -10.39
CA PHE A 332 21.49 -15.04 -9.54
C PHE A 332 20.26 -14.61 -10.34
N THR A 333 19.15 -15.28 -10.11
CA THR A 333 17.86 -14.95 -10.70
C THR A 333 16.73 -15.06 -9.69
N THR A 334 15.74 -14.21 -9.82
CA THR A 334 14.52 -14.24 -8.98
C THR A 334 13.52 -15.32 -9.40
N LYS A 335 13.84 -16.14 -10.41
CA LYS A 335 12.95 -17.20 -10.90
C LYS A 335 12.62 -18.20 -9.78
N GLY A 336 11.32 -18.43 -9.54
CA GLY A 336 10.84 -19.32 -8.48
C GLY A 336 10.70 -18.66 -7.11
N ILE A 337 11.09 -17.39 -6.96
CA ILE A 337 10.82 -16.61 -5.76
C ILE A 337 9.47 -15.89 -5.92
N ALA A 338 8.60 -15.97 -4.92
CA ALA A 338 7.31 -15.30 -4.97
C ALA A 338 7.48 -13.78 -5.07
N THR A 339 6.75 -13.12 -5.97
CA THR A 339 6.78 -11.67 -6.20
C THR A 339 6.58 -10.88 -4.90
N SER A 340 5.70 -11.35 -4.00
CA SER A 340 5.50 -10.71 -2.69
C SER A 340 6.75 -10.74 -1.80
N THR A 341 7.64 -11.73 -1.97
CA THR A 341 8.93 -11.79 -1.24
C THR A 341 9.95 -10.86 -1.88
N ILE A 342 9.99 -10.80 -3.22
CA ILE A 342 10.83 -9.87 -3.98
C ILE A 342 10.45 -8.43 -3.64
N ASN A 343 9.16 -8.10 -3.62
CA ASN A 343 8.67 -6.77 -3.28
C ASN A 343 9.05 -6.36 -1.84
N LYS A 344 8.96 -7.26 -0.88
CA LYS A 344 9.41 -6.97 0.50
C LYS A 344 10.92 -6.69 0.56
N LEU A 345 11.72 -7.45 -0.19
CA LEU A 345 13.16 -7.19 -0.29
C LEU A 345 13.42 -5.84 -0.97
N TYR A 346 12.74 -5.54 -2.08
CA TYR A 346 12.81 -4.24 -2.74
C TYR A 346 12.49 -3.09 -1.77
N VAL A 347 11.42 -3.21 -0.98
CA VAL A 347 11.09 -2.24 0.07
C VAL A 347 12.28 -2.06 1.03
N ALA A 348 12.86 -3.14 1.54
CA ALA A 348 13.97 -3.09 2.48
C ALA A 348 15.23 -2.44 1.87
N MET A 349 15.64 -2.88 0.68
CA MET A 349 16.85 -2.39 0.00
C MET A 349 16.76 -0.89 -0.33
N THR A 350 15.56 -0.40 -0.61
CA THR A 350 15.33 1.00 -1.01
C THR A 350 15.08 1.94 0.17
N ARG A 351 15.45 1.56 1.41
CA ARG A 351 15.32 2.43 2.60
C ARG A 351 16.53 3.29 2.86
N SER A 352 17.70 2.98 2.27
CA SER A 352 18.94 3.69 2.50
C SER A 352 19.09 4.93 1.60
N LYS A 353 19.59 6.02 2.19
CA LYS A 353 20.11 7.19 1.47
C LYS A 353 21.60 7.06 1.14
N GLY A 354 22.35 6.26 1.89
CA GLY A 354 23.77 6.01 1.74
C GLY A 354 24.06 4.53 1.54
N ASN A 355 24.85 3.93 2.42
CA ASN A 355 25.26 2.54 2.26
C ASN A 355 24.11 1.56 2.51
N LEU A 356 24.04 0.55 1.66
CA LEU A 356 23.21 -0.65 1.82
C LEU A 356 24.11 -1.82 2.18
N TYR A 357 24.01 -2.31 3.41
CA TYR A 357 24.68 -3.53 3.84
C TYR A 357 23.77 -4.73 3.60
N LEU A 358 24.34 -5.81 3.07
CA LEU A 358 23.63 -7.07 2.85
C LEU A 358 24.32 -8.17 3.70
N MET A 359 23.53 -8.90 4.46
CA MET A 359 24.00 -10.01 5.29
C MET A 359 23.30 -11.31 4.86
N LYS A 360 24.03 -12.35 4.56
CA LYS A 360 23.47 -13.68 4.22
C LYS A 360 22.71 -14.27 5.40
N SER A 361 21.58 -14.91 5.11
CA SER A 361 20.82 -15.69 6.10
C SER A 361 21.69 -16.74 6.79
N SER A 362 22.56 -17.41 6.00
CA SER A 362 23.49 -18.42 6.49
C SER A 362 24.51 -17.87 7.49
N THR A 363 25.02 -16.65 7.30
CA THR A 363 25.90 -15.97 8.26
C THR A 363 25.13 -15.57 9.50
N PHE A 364 23.97 -14.93 9.33
CA PHE A 364 23.16 -14.49 10.47
C PHE A 364 22.72 -15.67 11.37
N LYS A 365 22.34 -16.82 10.80
CA LYS A 365 21.95 -18.00 11.55
C LYS A 365 23.03 -18.54 12.50
N LYS A 366 24.31 -18.33 12.19
CA LYS A 366 25.42 -18.79 13.04
C LYS A 366 25.57 -17.96 14.32
N ILE A 367 25.19 -16.66 14.28
CA ILE A 367 25.45 -15.70 15.36
C ILE A 367 24.17 -15.22 16.06
N LYS A 368 22.98 -15.43 15.45
CA LYS A 368 21.70 -14.85 15.91
C LYS A 368 21.36 -15.15 17.37
N ASP A 369 21.76 -16.33 17.91
CA ASP A 369 21.37 -16.75 19.26
C ASP A 369 21.98 -15.84 20.36
N ALA A 370 23.11 -15.16 20.09
CA ALA A 370 23.67 -14.14 20.94
C ALA A 370 22.80 -12.87 21.02
N TYR A 371 22.02 -12.62 19.99
CA TYR A 371 21.22 -11.39 19.81
C TYR A 371 19.72 -11.58 20.11
N ILE A 372 19.24 -12.77 20.44
CA ILE A 372 17.84 -13.00 20.83
C ILE A 372 17.61 -12.46 22.25
N ILE A 373 16.49 -11.73 22.42
CA ILE A 373 16.00 -11.31 23.74
C ILE A 373 15.46 -12.56 24.46
N LYS A 374 16.02 -12.87 25.61
CA LYS A 374 15.61 -14.03 26.43
C LYS A 374 14.36 -13.71 27.25
#